data_1cb2a54e7b77395dc7fed976ebcb18ce
#
_entry.id   1cb2a54e7b77395dc7fed976ebcb18ce
#
_cell.length_a   1.000
_cell.length_b   1.000
_cell.length_c   1.000
_cell.angle_alpha   90.00
_cell.angle_beta   90.00
_cell.angle_gamma   90.00
#
_symmetry.space_group_name_H-M   'P 1'
#
loop_
_entity.id
_entity.type
_entity.pdbx_description
1 polymer ?
#
loop_
_entity_poly.entity_id
_entity_poly.type
_entity_poly.pdbx_seq_one_letter_code
_entity_poly.pdbx_strand_id
1 'polypeptide(L)'
;MQTMRSWVGFPKTCPYIGFMAKNVLKTGYMIISFVRNGQMLSNTWADHLLSDKIRRQTLFGDIANIMLSLNRVKLPRIGSLTLDDDGLIELKNRPLTLRLQTFENEGIPTIPRNSTYQSVEPYILDLLQLHDNRIHHQPNAIHNLKDGQEQFAALTMMRALLPQFISRQYRDGPFGLTLTDLHASNIFVDENWHITSLIDLEWACSSPIELQTPPYWLTRRSIDDIPHGEHLETFQEVMTEFINAFEEQEKGLQTSDASQADIIRKFWERGSFWYIHAVHSPKGLLRVFNEHVQRMFCEEHCTQPVFDRTVSPYWSVGAEKFIETKVEQEAEFKDRIRKRFGEVDQEG
;
A
#
# COMPACT_ATOMS: atom_id res chain seq x y z
N MET A 1 -30.84 -5.08 8.50
CA MET A 1 -30.03 -4.55 7.40
C MET A 1 -30.13 -3.03 7.40
N GLN A 2 -29.30 -2.37 8.21
CA GLN A 2 -29.16 -0.92 8.14
C GLN A 2 -28.01 -0.62 7.19
N THR A 3 -28.36 0.05 6.11
CA THR A 3 -27.47 0.44 5.04
C THR A 3 -26.44 1.45 5.53
N MET A 4 -25.18 1.32 5.14
CA MET A 4 -24.06 2.30 5.30
C MET A 4 -24.37 3.71 4.72
N ARG A 5 -25.63 4.14 4.73
CA ARG A 5 -26.11 5.35 4.04
C ARG A 5 -25.77 6.69 4.70
N SER A 6 -25.16 6.72 5.88
CA SER A 6 -25.07 7.98 6.65
C SER A 6 -23.68 8.46 7.04
N TRP A 7 -22.61 7.82 6.61
CA TRP A 7 -21.29 8.06 7.18
C TRP A 7 -20.35 8.98 6.40
N VAL A 8 -20.61 9.17 5.13
CA VAL A 8 -19.90 10.15 4.29
C VAL A 8 -20.94 10.84 3.43
N GLY A 9 -20.89 12.15 3.27
CA GLY A 9 -21.85 12.96 2.50
C GLY A 9 -21.88 12.63 1.00
N PHE A 10 -21.91 11.36 0.65
CA PHE A 10 -22.09 10.87 -0.71
C PHE A 10 -23.54 11.13 -1.18
N PRO A 11 -23.73 11.45 -2.46
CA PRO A 11 -25.07 11.63 -3.02
C PRO A 11 -25.96 10.41 -2.78
N LYS A 12 -27.26 10.63 -2.66
CA LYS A 12 -28.31 9.68 -2.26
C LYS A 12 -28.46 8.39 -3.11
N THR A 13 -27.54 8.11 -4.00
CA THR A 13 -27.52 6.98 -4.94
C THR A 13 -26.37 6.01 -4.64
N CYS A 14 -26.30 5.48 -3.42
CA CYS A 14 -25.40 4.35 -3.15
C CYS A 14 -26.08 3.04 -3.60
N PRO A 15 -25.40 2.17 -4.35
CA PRO A 15 -25.98 0.93 -4.88
C PRO A 15 -26.40 -0.05 -3.79
N TYR A 16 -27.50 -0.76 -4.01
CA TYR A 16 -27.96 -1.82 -3.14
C TYR A 16 -27.02 -3.03 -3.24
N ILE A 17 -26.51 -3.49 -2.13
CA ILE A 17 -25.81 -4.77 -2.01
C ILE A 17 -26.83 -5.80 -1.55
N GLY A 18 -27.12 -6.80 -2.37
CA GLY A 18 -27.96 -7.93 -2.00
C GLY A 18 -27.12 -9.21 -1.91
N PHE A 19 -27.05 -9.84 -0.73
CA PHE A 19 -26.47 -11.17 -0.58
C PHE A 19 -27.56 -12.21 -0.78
N MET A 20 -27.42 -13.11 -1.76
CA MET A 20 -28.32 -14.25 -1.95
C MET A 20 -27.61 -15.54 -1.51
N ALA A 21 -28.10 -16.16 -0.44
CA ALA A 21 -27.55 -17.40 0.13
C ALA A 21 -27.77 -18.65 -0.73
N LYS A 22 -28.70 -18.63 -1.71
CA LYS A 22 -28.92 -19.72 -2.68
C LYS A 22 -28.89 -19.12 -4.08
N ASN A 23 -27.84 -19.37 -4.83
CA ASN A 23 -27.69 -18.86 -6.17
C ASN A 23 -27.48 -19.98 -7.21
N VAL A 24 -27.95 -19.72 -8.43
CA VAL A 24 -27.82 -20.64 -9.58
C VAL A 24 -26.35 -20.81 -10.00
N LEU A 25 -25.50 -19.78 -9.70
CA LEU A 25 -24.09 -19.75 -10.09
C LEU A 25 -23.21 -20.58 -9.16
N LYS A 26 -23.72 -21.04 -8.01
CA LYS A 26 -22.98 -21.79 -6.97
C LYS A 26 -21.73 -21.05 -6.41
N THR A 27 -21.60 -19.77 -6.70
CA THR A 27 -20.53 -18.88 -6.22
C THR A 27 -21.16 -17.65 -5.57
N GLY A 28 -20.49 -17.03 -4.61
CA GLY A 28 -20.91 -15.74 -4.07
C GLY A 28 -20.93 -14.69 -5.20
N TYR A 29 -21.94 -13.84 -5.23
CA TYR A 29 -21.99 -12.70 -6.12
C TYR A 29 -22.65 -11.50 -5.44
N MET A 30 -22.28 -10.32 -5.91
CA MET A 30 -22.81 -9.05 -5.44
C MET A 30 -23.42 -8.32 -6.65
N ILE A 31 -24.63 -7.78 -6.47
CA ILE A 31 -25.28 -6.94 -7.46
C ILE A 31 -25.11 -5.50 -7.02
N ILE A 32 -24.46 -4.71 -7.86
CA ILE A 32 -24.27 -3.27 -7.65
C ILE A 32 -25.01 -2.49 -8.75
N SER A 33 -25.39 -1.24 -8.45
CA SER A 33 -25.95 -0.35 -9.48
C SER A 33 -24.88 -0.03 -10.51
N PHE A 34 -25.25 -0.04 -11.77
CA PHE A 34 -24.36 0.41 -12.82
C PHE A 34 -24.05 1.91 -12.68
N VAL A 35 -22.77 2.29 -12.73
CA VAL A 35 -22.37 3.70 -12.74
C VAL A 35 -22.68 4.28 -14.11
N ARG A 36 -23.74 5.09 -14.20
CA ARG A 36 -24.20 5.68 -15.46
C ARG A 36 -23.50 6.97 -15.84
N ASN A 37 -23.10 7.76 -14.83
CA ASN A 37 -22.49 9.07 -15.00
C ASN A 37 -21.01 8.99 -14.65
N GLY A 38 -20.16 9.11 -15.66
CA GLY A 38 -18.73 9.03 -15.50
C GLY A 38 -18.14 7.79 -16.16
N GLN A 39 -16.84 7.83 -16.32
CA GLN A 39 -16.04 6.75 -16.86
C GLN A 39 -14.89 6.44 -15.89
N MET A 40 -14.41 5.21 -15.95
CA MET A 40 -13.31 4.78 -15.11
C MET A 40 -12.07 5.64 -15.39
N LEU A 41 -11.46 6.20 -14.37
CA LEU A 41 -10.31 7.08 -14.51
C LEU A 41 -9.16 6.42 -15.28
N SER A 42 -8.93 5.13 -15.09
CA SER A 42 -7.92 4.37 -15.83
C SER A 42 -8.11 4.39 -17.35
N ASN A 43 -9.33 4.62 -17.85
CA ASN A 43 -9.61 4.69 -19.28
C ASN A 43 -9.35 6.08 -19.87
N THR A 44 -9.40 7.14 -19.05
CA THR A 44 -9.26 8.53 -19.52
C THR A 44 -7.91 9.15 -19.21
N TRP A 45 -7.21 8.55 -18.32
CA TRP A 45 -5.99 9.03 -17.71
C TRP A 45 -4.76 8.96 -18.65
N ALA A 46 -4.72 7.95 -19.54
CA ALA A 46 -3.51 7.57 -20.28
C ALA A 46 -2.89 8.71 -21.07
N ASP A 47 -3.71 9.50 -21.76
CA ASP A 47 -3.25 10.47 -22.75
C ASP A 47 -3.17 11.89 -22.18
N HIS A 48 -3.73 12.13 -21.00
CA HIS A 48 -3.96 13.50 -20.51
C HIS A 48 -3.34 13.82 -19.16
N LEU A 49 -2.89 12.82 -18.38
CA LEU A 49 -2.44 13.02 -17.01
C LEU A 49 -1.37 14.11 -16.85
N LEU A 50 -0.33 14.05 -17.66
CA LEU A 50 0.79 15.00 -17.57
C LEU A 50 0.52 16.28 -18.36
N SER A 51 -0.32 16.23 -19.39
CA SER A 51 -0.60 17.36 -20.29
C SER A 51 -1.77 18.25 -19.80
N ASP A 52 -2.78 17.70 -19.13
CA ASP A 52 -3.96 18.43 -18.68
C ASP A 52 -3.88 18.77 -17.18
N LYS A 53 -3.23 19.88 -16.88
CA LYS A 53 -3.06 20.38 -15.52
C LYS A 53 -4.38 20.69 -14.82
N ILE A 54 -5.38 21.19 -15.56
CA ILE A 54 -6.67 21.61 -14.98
C ILE A 54 -7.43 20.39 -14.46
N ARG A 55 -7.60 19.37 -15.29
CA ARG A 55 -8.25 18.12 -14.87
C ARG A 55 -7.50 17.42 -13.74
N ARG A 56 -6.15 17.44 -13.79
CA ARG A 56 -5.33 16.89 -12.73
C ARG A 56 -5.53 17.59 -11.39
N GLN A 57 -5.61 18.92 -11.38
CA GLN A 57 -5.89 19.69 -10.17
C GLN A 57 -7.30 19.41 -9.61
N THR A 58 -8.31 19.27 -10.48
CA THR A 58 -9.65 18.85 -10.07
C THR A 58 -9.63 17.50 -9.37
N LEU A 59 -9.01 16.50 -10.00
CA LEU A 59 -8.87 15.17 -9.42
C LEU A 59 -8.15 15.17 -8.07
N PHE A 60 -7.05 15.91 -7.96
CA PHE A 60 -6.26 16.00 -6.72
C PHE A 60 -7.06 16.67 -5.60
N GLY A 61 -7.83 17.72 -5.91
CA GLY A 61 -8.74 18.34 -4.96
C GLY A 61 -9.82 17.36 -4.45
N ASP A 62 -10.41 16.58 -5.34
CA ASP A 62 -11.43 15.62 -4.97
C ASP A 62 -10.85 14.45 -4.13
N ILE A 63 -9.68 13.93 -4.48
CA ILE A 63 -8.98 12.90 -3.66
C ILE A 63 -8.65 13.48 -2.28
N ALA A 64 -8.13 14.70 -2.21
CA ALA A 64 -7.82 15.37 -0.95
C ALA A 64 -9.08 15.52 -0.08
N ASN A 65 -10.21 15.94 -0.64
CA ASN A 65 -11.48 16.04 0.06
C ASN A 65 -11.96 14.69 0.61
N ILE A 66 -11.79 13.62 -0.13
CA ILE A 66 -12.11 12.27 0.33
C ILE A 66 -11.23 11.91 1.53
N MET A 67 -9.91 12.07 1.43
CA MET A 67 -8.98 11.78 2.51
C MET A 67 -9.28 12.62 3.77
N LEU A 68 -9.49 13.91 3.62
CA LEU A 68 -9.86 14.81 4.71
C LEU A 68 -11.19 14.41 5.37
N SER A 69 -12.16 13.99 4.57
CA SER A 69 -13.48 13.53 5.07
C SER A 69 -13.38 12.23 5.87
N LEU A 70 -12.59 11.28 5.39
CA LEU A 70 -12.33 10.01 6.08
C LEU A 70 -11.56 10.23 7.39
N ASN A 71 -10.64 11.17 7.41
CA ASN A 71 -9.85 11.53 8.59
C ASN A 71 -10.63 12.23 9.71
N ARG A 72 -11.84 12.71 9.43
CA ARG A 72 -12.75 13.19 10.49
C ARG A 72 -13.23 12.06 11.40
N VAL A 73 -13.25 10.84 10.91
CA VAL A 73 -13.60 9.66 11.71
C VAL A 73 -12.36 9.22 12.48
N LYS A 74 -12.20 9.75 13.70
CA LYS A 74 -11.10 9.36 14.59
C LYS A 74 -11.35 7.97 15.15
N LEU A 75 -10.40 7.08 14.97
CA LEU A 75 -10.44 5.70 15.44
C LEU A 75 -9.38 5.48 16.54
N PRO A 76 -9.60 4.58 17.49
CA PRO A 76 -8.73 4.45 18.68
C PRO A 76 -7.45 3.64 18.43
N ARG A 77 -7.34 2.93 17.31
CA ARG A 77 -6.21 2.03 17.01
C ARG A 77 -6.15 1.68 15.52
N ILE A 78 -5.04 1.12 15.08
CA ILE A 78 -4.85 0.57 13.75
C ILE A 78 -5.59 -0.78 13.67
N GLY A 79 -6.40 -0.97 12.63
CA GLY A 79 -7.21 -2.19 12.45
C GLY A 79 -8.34 -1.98 11.46
N SER A 80 -9.20 -2.96 11.30
CA SER A 80 -10.38 -2.86 10.43
C SER A 80 -11.66 -3.10 11.18
N LEU A 81 -12.71 -2.47 10.66
CA LEU A 81 -14.07 -2.62 11.18
C LEU A 81 -14.63 -4.00 10.79
N THR A 82 -15.35 -4.61 11.68
CA THR A 82 -16.10 -5.85 11.47
C THR A 82 -17.50 -5.73 12.08
N LEU A 83 -18.43 -6.53 11.56
CA LEU A 83 -19.74 -6.71 12.17
C LEU A 83 -19.68 -7.93 13.07
N ASP A 84 -20.15 -7.80 14.30
CA ASP A 84 -20.38 -8.94 15.17
C ASP A 84 -21.71 -9.67 14.85
N ASP A 85 -22.01 -10.74 15.59
CA ASP A 85 -23.19 -11.56 15.39
C ASP A 85 -24.51 -10.78 15.68
N ASP A 86 -24.43 -9.71 16.47
CA ASP A 86 -25.55 -8.81 16.80
C ASP A 86 -25.69 -7.66 15.78
N GLY A 87 -24.79 -7.58 14.78
CA GLY A 87 -24.76 -6.54 13.76
C GLY A 87 -24.16 -5.22 14.22
N LEU A 88 -23.41 -5.22 15.32
CA LEU A 88 -22.68 -4.05 15.79
C LEU A 88 -21.33 -3.94 15.07
N ILE A 89 -20.94 -2.69 14.76
CA ILE A 89 -19.66 -2.40 14.13
C ILE A 89 -18.60 -2.26 15.23
N GLU A 90 -17.56 -3.08 15.13
CA GLU A 90 -16.43 -3.09 16.04
C GLU A 90 -15.09 -3.00 15.33
N LEU A 91 -14.10 -2.33 15.95
CA LEU A 91 -12.73 -2.26 15.45
C LEU A 91 -11.90 -3.39 16.11
N LYS A 92 -12.05 -4.61 15.61
CA LYS A 92 -11.44 -5.82 16.19
C LYS A 92 -10.65 -6.66 15.20
N ASN A 93 -10.68 -6.32 13.91
CA ASN A 93 -9.95 -7.07 12.88
C ASN A 93 -8.59 -6.43 12.59
N ARG A 94 -7.64 -7.24 12.12
CA ARG A 94 -6.36 -6.73 11.60
C ARG A 94 -6.60 -5.70 10.49
N PRO A 95 -5.63 -4.79 10.22
CA PRO A 95 -5.74 -3.90 9.07
C PRO A 95 -6.01 -4.68 7.79
N LEU A 96 -7.10 -4.36 7.10
CA LEU A 96 -7.53 -5.08 5.92
C LEU A 96 -6.87 -4.48 4.68
N THR A 97 -5.95 -5.23 4.08
CA THR A 97 -5.29 -4.87 2.82
C THR A 97 -5.33 -6.03 1.85
N LEU A 98 -5.46 -5.75 0.57
CA LEU A 98 -5.45 -6.75 -0.49
C LEU A 98 -4.20 -7.65 -0.40
N ARG A 99 -3.05 -7.08 -0.01
CA ARG A 99 -1.78 -7.81 0.11
C ARG A 99 -1.77 -8.85 1.22
N LEU A 100 -2.30 -8.50 2.39
CA LEU A 100 -2.45 -9.47 3.49
C LEU A 100 -3.33 -10.65 3.07
N GLN A 101 -4.41 -10.37 2.35
CA GLN A 101 -5.29 -11.41 1.84
C GLN A 101 -4.62 -12.27 0.77
N THR A 102 -3.83 -11.68 -0.12
CA THR A 102 -3.05 -12.41 -1.12
C THR A 102 -2.09 -13.39 -0.47
N PHE A 103 -1.32 -12.96 0.52
CA PHE A 103 -0.41 -13.84 1.25
C PHE A 103 -1.14 -14.96 2.00
N GLU A 104 -2.25 -14.64 2.64
CA GLU A 104 -3.07 -15.66 3.32
C GLU A 104 -3.59 -16.70 2.32
N ASN A 105 -4.04 -16.30 1.14
CA ASN A 105 -4.49 -17.19 0.07
C ASN A 105 -3.36 -18.07 -0.48
N GLU A 106 -2.12 -17.58 -0.46
CA GLU A 106 -0.91 -18.33 -0.83
C GLU A 106 -0.41 -19.25 0.30
N GLY A 107 -1.09 -19.30 1.44
CA GLY A 107 -0.70 -20.11 2.60
C GLY A 107 0.46 -19.53 3.40
N ILE A 108 0.80 -18.26 3.19
CA ILE A 108 1.84 -17.56 3.94
C ILE A 108 1.24 -17.04 5.25
N PRO A 109 1.85 -17.33 6.42
CA PRO A 109 1.39 -16.76 7.69
C PRO A 109 1.39 -15.24 7.66
N THR A 110 0.28 -14.66 8.09
CA THR A 110 0.08 -13.21 8.12
C THR A 110 -0.25 -12.72 9.54
N ILE A 111 -0.54 -11.44 9.68
CA ILE A 111 -1.05 -10.85 10.91
C ILE A 111 -2.34 -11.59 11.32
N PRO A 112 -2.46 -12.06 12.59
CA PRO A 112 -3.67 -12.73 13.05
C PRO A 112 -4.91 -11.84 12.88
N ARG A 113 -6.04 -12.43 12.49
CA ARG A 113 -7.26 -11.66 12.14
C ARG A 113 -7.79 -10.78 13.27
N ASN A 114 -7.57 -11.15 14.52
CA ASN A 114 -8.02 -10.40 15.69
C ASN A 114 -6.97 -9.42 16.23
N SER A 115 -5.90 -9.15 15.49
CA SER A 115 -4.82 -8.24 15.90
C SER A 115 -5.10 -6.81 15.48
N THR A 116 -5.01 -5.90 16.46
CA THR A 116 -5.07 -4.45 16.24
C THR A 116 -3.91 -3.79 16.99
N TYR A 117 -3.51 -2.57 16.58
CA TYR A 117 -2.31 -1.94 17.15
C TYR A 117 -2.66 -0.55 17.71
N GLN A 118 -2.08 -0.24 18.85
CA GLN A 118 -2.21 1.07 19.51
C GLN A 118 -1.09 2.05 19.10
N SER A 119 -0.04 1.53 18.46
CA SER A 119 1.10 2.33 17.97
C SER A 119 1.60 1.82 16.62
N VAL A 120 2.35 2.66 15.93
CA VAL A 120 2.80 2.44 14.55
C VAL A 120 3.86 1.35 14.45
N GLU A 121 4.87 1.36 15.34
CA GLU A 121 6.03 0.50 15.21
C GLU A 121 5.71 -1.00 15.26
N PRO A 122 4.88 -1.52 16.18
CA PRO A 122 4.49 -2.93 16.16
C PRO A 122 3.80 -3.32 14.86
N TYR A 123 2.96 -2.44 14.32
CA TYR A 123 2.30 -2.68 13.03
C TYR A 123 3.31 -2.80 11.89
N ILE A 124 4.25 -1.87 11.78
CA ILE A 124 5.29 -1.89 10.74
C ILE A 124 6.22 -3.11 10.90
N LEU A 125 6.56 -3.48 12.13
CA LEU A 125 7.38 -4.68 12.39
C LEU A 125 6.67 -5.96 11.95
N ASP A 126 5.35 -6.07 12.18
CA ASP A 126 4.57 -7.20 11.70
C ASP A 126 4.45 -7.22 10.17
N LEU A 127 4.36 -6.05 9.52
CA LEU A 127 4.44 -5.98 8.05
C LEU A 127 5.82 -6.42 7.53
N LEU A 128 6.91 -6.05 8.19
CA LEU A 128 8.25 -6.54 7.85
C LEU A 128 8.38 -8.05 8.09
N GLN A 129 7.71 -8.60 9.12
CA GLN A 129 7.64 -10.03 9.36
C GLN A 129 6.93 -10.78 8.22
N LEU A 130 5.96 -10.15 7.52
CA LEU A 130 5.35 -10.76 6.34
C LEU A 130 6.36 -11.01 5.22
N HIS A 131 7.34 -10.13 5.04
CA HIS A 131 8.40 -10.35 4.05
C HIS A 131 9.28 -11.54 4.44
N ASP A 132 9.60 -11.70 5.72
CA ASP A 132 10.31 -12.90 6.19
C ASP A 132 9.47 -14.14 5.96
N ASN A 133 8.19 -14.11 6.34
CA ASN A 133 7.27 -15.24 6.15
C ASN A 133 7.16 -15.61 4.65
N ARG A 134 7.13 -14.61 3.76
CA ARG A 134 7.20 -14.87 2.32
C ARG A 134 8.46 -15.64 1.95
N ILE A 135 9.61 -15.20 2.44
CA ILE A 135 10.89 -15.89 2.16
C ILE A 135 10.88 -17.30 2.74
N HIS A 136 10.35 -17.49 3.93
CA HIS A 136 10.28 -18.83 4.55
C HIS A 136 9.38 -19.78 3.76
N HIS A 137 8.21 -19.33 3.32
CA HIS A 137 7.14 -20.20 2.80
C HIS A 137 7.15 -20.33 1.27
N GLN A 138 7.63 -19.35 0.52
CA GLN A 138 7.70 -19.45 -0.94
C GLN A 138 9.01 -20.11 -1.39
N PRO A 139 8.97 -21.23 -2.12
CA PRO A 139 10.18 -21.96 -2.54
C PRO A 139 11.05 -21.14 -3.51
N ASN A 140 10.45 -20.25 -4.30
CA ASN A 140 11.10 -19.40 -5.29
C ASN A 140 11.35 -17.97 -4.78
N ALA A 141 11.41 -17.75 -3.46
CA ALA A 141 11.63 -16.43 -2.90
C ALA A 141 13.07 -15.92 -3.03
N ILE A 142 14.04 -16.84 -3.15
CA ILE A 142 15.47 -16.55 -3.32
C ILE A 142 16.00 -17.33 -4.52
N HIS A 143 16.59 -16.62 -5.47
CA HIS A 143 17.07 -17.22 -6.73
C HIS A 143 18.54 -17.67 -6.70
N ASN A 144 19.37 -17.02 -5.90
CA ASN A 144 20.79 -17.31 -5.74
C ASN A 144 21.34 -16.64 -4.47
N LEU A 145 22.62 -16.93 -4.14
CA LEU A 145 23.27 -16.38 -2.95
C LEU A 145 23.23 -14.86 -2.89
N LYS A 146 23.51 -14.19 -4.01
CA LYS A 146 23.52 -12.73 -4.08
C LYS A 146 22.14 -12.14 -3.79
N ASP A 147 21.10 -12.66 -4.45
CA ASP A 147 19.71 -12.24 -4.23
C ASP A 147 19.28 -12.43 -2.77
N GLY A 148 19.66 -13.57 -2.16
CA GLY A 148 19.39 -13.81 -0.73
C GLY A 148 20.08 -12.81 0.19
N GLN A 149 21.35 -12.50 -0.08
CA GLN A 149 22.09 -11.48 0.68
C GLN A 149 21.49 -10.09 0.55
N GLU A 150 21.10 -9.68 -0.66
CA GLU A 150 20.43 -8.41 -0.92
C GLU A 150 19.10 -8.29 -0.17
N GLN A 151 18.23 -9.31 -0.23
CA GLN A 151 16.94 -9.32 0.46
C GLN A 151 17.11 -9.27 1.98
N PHE A 152 18.06 -10.05 2.55
CA PHE A 152 18.29 -10.07 4.00
C PHE A 152 18.90 -8.79 4.50
N ALA A 153 19.85 -8.20 3.77
CA ALA A 153 20.42 -6.92 4.12
C ALA A 153 19.37 -5.81 4.13
N ALA A 154 18.53 -5.75 3.10
CA ALA A 154 17.44 -4.80 3.02
C ALA A 154 16.46 -4.94 4.20
N LEU A 155 15.98 -6.17 4.49
CA LEU A 155 15.04 -6.42 5.60
C LEU A 155 15.65 -6.11 6.97
N THR A 156 16.93 -6.41 7.17
CA THR A 156 17.66 -6.06 8.39
C THR A 156 17.70 -4.55 8.59
N MET A 157 18.08 -3.81 7.54
CA MET A 157 18.18 -2.36 7.62
C MET A 157 16.81 -1.68 7.70
N MET A 158 15.78 -2.20 7.03
CA MET A 158 14.42 -1.68 7.18
C MET A 158 13.96 -1.73 8.65
N ARG A 159 14.32 -2.79 9.40
CA ARG A 159 14.05 -2.84 10.85
C ARG A 159 14.88 -1.85 11.65
N ALA A 160 16.16 -1.76 11.37
CA ALA A 160 17.08 -0.87 12.09
C ALA A 160 16.74 0.62 11.86
N LEU A 161 16.30 0.97 10.66
CA LEU A 161 16.01 2.34 10.26
C LEU A 161 14.59 2.81 10.60
N LEU A 162 13.68 1.92 11.01
CA LEU A 162 12.29 2.24 11.34
C LEU A 162 12.14 3.53 12.18
N PRO A 163 12.92 3.77 13.26
CA PRO A 163 12.78 4.96 14.08
C PRO A 163 13.08 6.29 13.36
N GLN A 164 13.77 6.25 12.20
CA GLN A 164 14.06 7.44 11.40
C GLN A 164 12.87 7.90 10.59
N PHE A 165 11.95 6.98 10.26
CA PHE A 165 10.85 7.20 9.34
C PHE A 165 9.48 7.38 10.02
N ILE A 166 9.40 7.14 11.33
CA ILE A 166 8.17 7.31 12.14
C ILE A 166 8.33 8.52 13.06
N SER A 167 7.33 9.39 13.07
CA SER A 167 7.30 10.53 13.97
C SER A 167 6.87 10.13 15.37
N ARG A 168 7.67 10.45 16.37
CA ARG A 168 7.30 10.23 17.78
C ARG A 168 6.00 10.94 18.17
N GLN A 169 5.68 12.05 17.50
CA GLN A 169 4.46 12.83 17.75
C GLN A 169 3.19 12.07 17.34
N TYR A 170 3.26 11.24 16.28
CA TYR A 170 2.11 10.58 15.68
C TYR A 170 2.11 9.06 15.85
N ARG A 171 3.08 8.51 16.60
CA ARG A 171 3.22 7.05 16.76
C ARG A 171 2.00 6.36 17.40
N ASP A 172 1.28 7.06 18.27
CA ASP A 172 0.11 6.57 19.00
C ASP A 172 -1.19 7.24 18.48
N GLY A 173 -1.18 7.70 17.25
CA GLY A 173 -2.30 8.37 16.57
C GLY A 173 -2.08 9.87 16.37
N PRO A 174 -3.10 10.56 15.86
CA PRO A 174 -4.45 10.05 15.61
C PRO A 174 -4.51 9.06 14.45
N PHE A 175 -5.52 8.16 14.52
CA PHE A 175 -5.78 7.19 13.46
C PHE A 175 -7.04 7.60 12.68
N GLY A 176 -6.99 7.51 11.36
CA GLY A 176 -8.09 7.83 10.45
C GLY A 176 -8.45 6.65 9.55
N LEU A 177 -9.65 6.69 8.98
CA LEU A 177 -10.07 5.67 8.03
C LEU A 177 -9.35 5.87 6.68
N THR A 178 -8.78 4.81 6.14
CA THR A 178 -8.01 4.82 4.89
C THR A 178 -8.54 3.75 3.94
N LEU A 179 -8.72 4.10 2.68
CA LEU A 179 -9.01 3.17 1.59
C LEU A 179 -7.67 2.66 1.06
N THR A 180 -7.33 1.41 1.35
CA THR A 180 -5.99 0.85 1.08
C THR A 180 -5.81 0.34 -0.35
N ASP A 181 -6.90 0.23 -1.12
CA ASP A 181 -6.91 -0.20 -2.52
C ASP A 181 -7.53 0.87 -3.45
N LEU A 182 -7.39 2.15 -3.09
CA LEU A 182 -7.85 3.23 -3.95
C LEU A 182 -6.85 3.46 -5.08
N HIS A 183 -7.26 3.15 -6.31
CA HIS A 183 -6.48 3.35 -7.53
C HIS A 183 -7.36 3.75 -8.72
N ALA A 184 -6.74 4.12 -9.85
CA ALA A 184 -7.44 4.71 -10.99
C ALA A 184 -8.57 3.83 -11.57
N SER A 185 -8.52 2.51 -11.39
CA SER A 185 -9.60 1.61 -11.85
C SER A 185 -10.79 1.54 -10.89
N ASN A 186 -10.65 2.03 -9.65
CA ASN A 186 -11.72 2.07 -8.66
C ASN A 186 -12.38 3.47 -8.55
N ILE A 187 -11.94 4.40 -9.39
CA ILE A 187 -12.40 5.79 -9.42
C ILE A 187 -13.14 6.04 -10.75
N PHE A 188 -14.37 6.54 -10.67
CA PHE A 188 -15.12 7.04 -11.81
C PHE A 188 -15.14 8.57 -11.79
N VAL A 189 -14.93 9.17 -12.95
CA VAL A 189 -14.83 10.62 -13.13
C VAL A 189 -15.72 11.10 -14.28
N ASP A 190 -16.15 12.35 -14.21
CA ASP A 190 -16.77 13.04 -15.33
C ASP A 190 -15.71 13.54 -16.35
N GLU A 191 -16.16 14.32 -17.33
CA GLU A 191 -15.31 14.89 -18.39
C GLU A 191 -14.25 15.87 -17.88
N ASN A 192 -14.46 16.48 -16.71
CA ASN A 192 -13.54 17.42 -16.06
C ASN A 192 -12.68 16.75 -14.96
N TRP A 193 -12.78 15.42 -14.83
CA TRP A 193 -12.17 14.62 -13.80
C TRP A 193 -12.63 14.90 -12.36
N HIS A 194 -13.86 15.41 -12.19
CA HIS A 194 -14.52 15.33 -10.90
C HIS A 194 -14.90 13.87 -10.58
N ILE A 195 -14.61 13.43 -9.37
CA ILE A 195 -14.94 12.07 -8.93
C ILE A 195 -16.46 11.95 -8.77
N THR A 196 -17.06 11.07 -9.57
CA THR A 196 -18.51 10.80 -9.54
C THR A 196 -18.85 9.59 -8.69
N SER A 197 -17.98 8.60 -8.62
CA SER A 197 -18.19 7.38 -7.85
C SER A 197 -16.88 6.68 -7.51
N LEU A 198 -16.90 5.96 -6.39
CA LEU A 198 -15.87 5.02 -6.00
C LEU A 198 -16.48 3.62 -5.89
N ILE A 199 -15.70 2.61 -6.27
CA ILE A 199 -16.07 1.18 -6.16
C ILE A 199 -14.99 0.43 -5.39
N ASP A 200 -15.26 -0.83 -5.04
CA ASP A 200 -14.32 -1.75 -4.37
C ASP A 200 -13.75 -1.17 -3.05
N LEU A 201 -14.67 -0.70 -2.17
CA LEU A 201 -14.33 -0.04 -0.91
C LEU A 201 -14.15 -1.01 0.27
N GLU A 202 -14.13 -2.31 0.03
CA GLU A 202 -13.97 -3.34 1.07
C GLU A 202 -12.56 -3.32 1.71
N TRP A 203 -11.57 -2.81 0.98
CA TRP A 203 -10.20 -2.69 1.49
C TRP A 203 -10.01 -1.36 2.22
N ALA A 204 -10.60 -1.30 3.42
CA ALA A 204 -10.53 -0.13 4.28
C ALA A 204 -10.03 -0.51 5.68
N CYS A 205 -9.16 0.31 6.24
CA CYS A 205 -8.68 0.15 7.60
C CYS A 205 -8.46 1.49 8.30
N SER A 206 -8.41 1.45 9.61
CA SER A 206 -7.87 2.54 10.42
C SER A 206 -6.35 2.54 10.30
N SER A 207 -5.78 3.66 9.94
CA SER A 207 -4.34 3.84 9.73
C SER A 207 -3.85 5.12 10.42
N PRO A 208 -2.57 5.17 10.86
CA PRO A 208 -1.99 6.41 11.36
C PRO A 208 -2.09 7.52 10.32
N ILE A 209 -2.47 8.72 10.73
CA ILE A 209 -2.59 9.87 9.82
C ILE A 209 -1.25 10.15 9.11
N GLU A 210 -0.12 9.99 9.80
CA GLU A 210 1.19 10.21 9.18
C GLU A 210 1.52 9.19 8.07
N LEU A 211 0.91 8.00 8.07
CA LEU A 211 1.11 6.99 7.03
C LEU A 211 0.15 7.12 5.84
N GLN A 212 -0.77 8.07 5.90
CA GLN A 212 -1.68 8.38 4.80
C GLN A 212 -0.93 9.21 3.77
N THR A 213 -0.37 8.54 2.79
CA THR A 213 0.44 9.15 1.75
C THR A 213 -0.40 9.57 0.55
N PRO A 214 0.06 10.56 -0.23
CA PRO A 214 -0.42 10.74 -1.58
C PRO A 214 -0.35 9.43 -2.37
N PRO A 215 -1.30 9.17 -3.28
CA PRO A 215 -1.29 7.95 -4.06
C PRO A 215 -0.01 7.82 -4.90
N TYR A 216 0.72 6.70 -4.79
CA TYR A 216 1.95 6.47 -5.56
C TYR A 216 1.68 6.38 -7.08
N TRP A 217 0.46 6.00 -7.46
CA TRP A 217 0.05 5.79 -8.84
C TRP A 217 -0.26 7.08 -9.62
N LEU A 218 -0.05 8.27 -9.02
CA LEU A 218 -0.33 9.57 -9.64
C LEU A 218 0.43 9.80 -10.96
N THR A 219 1.50 9.08 -11.23
CA THR A 219 2.21 9.09 -12.54
C THR A 219 2.01 7.81 -13.35
N ARG A 220 1.02 6.98 -13.00
CA ARG A 220 0.69 5.69 -13.65
C ARG A 220 1.78 4.63 -13.54
N ARG A 221 2.73 4.79 -12.65
CA ARG A 221 3.78 3.82 -12.41
C ARG A 221 3.53 3.08 -11.10
N SER A 222 3.96 1.83 -11.05
CA SER A 222 4.09 1.14 -9.76
C SER A 222 5.23 1.77 -8.96
N ILE A 223 5.21 1.61 -7.66
CA ILE A 223 6.20 2.25 -6.78
C ILE A 223 7.64 1.81 -7.10
N ASP A 224 7.81 0.58 -7.52
CA ASP A 224 9.08 -0.02 -7.94
C ASP A 224 9.49 0.37 -9.38
N ASP A 225 8.61 1.04 -10.13
CA ASP A 225 8.87 1.56 -11.47
C ASP A 225 9.16 3.08 -11.49
N ILE A 226 9.40 3.69 -10.32
CA ILE A 226 9.83 5.09 -10.20
C ILE A 226 11.33 5.12 -9.88
N PRO A 227 12.22 4.87 -10.87
CA PRO A 227 13.66 4.91 -10.67
C PRO A 227 14.16 6.36 -10.51
N HIS A 228 15.45 6.51 -10.25
CA HIS A 228 16.09 7.82 -10.34
C HIS A 228 16.04 8.41 -11.75
N GLY A 229 16.16 9.75 -11.86
CA GLY A 229 16.15 10.49 -13.11
C GLY A 229 14.77 11.06 -13.45
N GLU A 230 14.49 11.25 -14.75
CA GLU A 230 13.31 11.97 -15.26
C GLU A 230 11.97 11.48 -14.67
N HIS A 231 11.83 10.19 -14.43
CA HIS A 231 10.60 9.65 -13.86
C HIS A 231 10.42 10.04 -12.39
N LEU A 232 11.50 10.09 -11.63
CA LEU A 232 11.46 10.56 -10.25
C LEU A 232 11.18 12.07 -10.20
N GLU A 233 11.81 12.87 -11.07
CA GLU A 233 11.57 14.30 -11.17
C GLU A 233 10.10 14.59 -11.48
N THR A 234 9.54 13.94 -12.50
CA THR A 234 8.11 14.03 -12.83
C THR A 234 7.22 13.64 -11.65
N PHE A 235 7.58 12.57 -10.94
CA PHE A 235 6.82 12.12 -9.76
C PHE A 235 6.87 13.15 -8.64
N GLN A 236 8.03 13.76 -8.37
CA GLN A 236 8.21 14.79 -7.35
C GLN A 236 7.40 16.07 -7.66
N GLU A 237 7.34 16.47 -8.93
CA GLU A 237 6.51 17.59 -9.38
C GLU A 237 5.02 17.30 -9.12
N VAL A 238 4.55 16.14 -9.54
CA VAL A 238 3.15 15.71 -9.36
C VAL A 238 2.78 15.59 -7.88
N MET A 239 3.69 15.06 -7.06
CA MET A 239 3.53 14.99 -5.60
C MET A 239 3.40 16.37 -4.97
N THR A 240 4.23 17.32 -5.40
CA THR A 240 4.17 18.70 -4.94
C THR A 240 2.83 19.34 -5.31
N GLU A 241 2.36 19.12 -6.54
CA GLU A 241 1.03 19.61 -6.97
C GLU A 241 -0.09 18.98 -6.12
N PHE A 242 -0.01 17.70 -5.80
CA PHE A 242 -1.00 17.03 -4.96
C PHE A 242 -1.03 17.60 -3.54
N ILE A 243 0.15 17.79 -2.91
CA ILE A 243 0.25 18.37 -1.56
C ILE A 243 -0.32 19.78 -1.53
N ASN A 244 -0.07 20.59 -2.56
CA ASN A 244 -0.62 21.93 -2.67
C ASN A 244 -2.15 21.92 -2.83
N ALA A 245 -2.69 21.00 -3.66
CA ALA A 245 -4.13 20.83 -3.79
C ALA A 245 -4.77 20.36 -2.46
N PHE A 246 -4.10 19.49 -1.72
CA PHE A 246 -4.54 19.02 -0.41
C PHE A 246 -4.60 20.18 0.60
N GLU A 247 -3.55 21.01 0.65
CA GLU A 247 -3.50 22.21 1.51
C GLU A 247 -4.63 23.20 1.20
N GLU A 248 -4.93 23.44 -0.08
CA GLU A 248 -6.04 24.31 -0.48
C GLU A 248 -7.40 23.76 0.00
N GLN A 249 -7.64 22.47 -0.11
CA GLN A 249 -8.88 21.87 0.40
C GLN A 249 -8.96 21.93 1.93
N GLU A 250 -7.83 21.75 2.62
CA GLU A 250 -7.76 21.80 4.08
C GLU A 250 -8.05 23.22 4.61
N LYS A 251 -7.57 24.27 3.94
CA LYS A 251 -7.84 25.67 4.31
C LYS A 251 -9.33 26.00 4.35
N GLY A 252 -10.13 25.34 3.52
CA GLY A 252 -11.59 25.46 3.51
C GLY A 252 -12.28 24.83 4.72
N LEU A 253 -11.55 24.01 5.49
CA LEU A 253 -12.04 23.29 6.66
C LEU A 253 -11.49 23.98 7.91
N GLN A 254 -12.35 24.66 8.67
CA GLN A 254 -11.96 25.23 9.98
C GLN A 254 -11.68 24.08 10.96
N THR A 255 -10.45 23.59 11.03
CA THR A 255 -10.02 22.58 11.99
C THR A 255 -9.05 23.18 13.00
N SER A 256 -9.20 22.82 14.27
CA SER A 256 -8.26 23.15 15.35
C SER A 256 -7.06 22.18 15.43
N ASP A 257 -7.07 21.14 14.62
CA ASP A 257 -6.07 20.09 14.60
C ASP A 257 -4.80 20.52 13.82
N ALA A 258 -3.70 19.83 14.01
CA ALA A 258 -2.49 20.01 13.20
C ALA A 258 -2.82 19.81 11.73
N SER A 259 -2.24 20.68 10.86
CA SER A 259 -2.45 20.57 9.41
C SER A 259 -2.01 19.23 8.88
N GLN A 260 -2.93 18.53 8.20
CA GLN A 260 -2.65 17.25 7.58
C GLN A 260 -1.75 17.41 6.35
N ALA A 261 -1.87 18.54 5.62
CA ALA A 261 -0.96 18.88 4.55
C ALA A 261 0.49 19.00 5.04
N ASP A 262 0.71 19.61 6.22
CA ASP A 262 2.03 19.70 6.83
C ASP A 262 2.57 18.33 7.29
N ILE A 263 1.70 17.46 7.78
CA ILE A 263 2.08 16.08 8.14
C ILE A 263 2.56 15.35 6.88
N ILE A 264 1.79 15.40 5.78
CA ILE A 264 2.13 14.77 4.50
C ILE A 264 3.43 15.35 3.93
N ARG A 265 3.60 16.68 3.98
CA ARG A 265 4.83 17.35 3.51
C ARG A 265 6.05 16.88 4.28
N LYS A 266 6.00 16.88 5.62
CA LYS A 266 7.10 16.41 6.48
C LYS A 266 7.40 14.93 6.28
N PHE A 267 6.36 14.12 6.05
CA PHE A 267 6.51 12.71 5.75
C PHE A 267 7.26 12.49 4.42
N TRP A 268 6.92 13.28 3.41
CA TRP A 268 7.61 13.29 2.12
C TRP A 268 9.06 13.75 2.25
N GLU A 269 9.32 14.91 2.86
CA GLU A 269 10.66 15.47 3.06
C GLU A 269 11.59 14.55 3.84
N ARG A 270 11.07 13.79 4.79
CA ARG A 270 11.82 12.80 5.57
C ARG A 270 12.17 11.55 4.77
N GLY A 271 11.57 11.34 3.61
CA GLY A 271 11.70 10.11 2.83
C GLY A 271 10.87 8.93 3.37
N SER A 272 9.99 9.18 4.36
CA SER A 272 9.10 8.16 4.94
C SER A 272 8.15 7.56 3.91
N PHE A 273 7.81 8.31 2.86
CA PHE A 273 7.04 7.84 1.73
C PHE A 273 7.67 6.56 1.12
N TRP A 274 8.95 6.60 0.77
CA TRP A 274 9.64 5.47 0.18
C TRP A 274 9.75 4.29 1.14
N TYR A 275 10.08 4.59 2.40
CA TYR A 275 10.18 3.56 3.43
C TYR A 275 8.86 2.80 3.60
N ILE A 276 7.75 3.51 3.77
CA ILE A 276 6.43 2.89 3.99
C ILE A 276 5.95 2.13 2.74
N HIS A 277 6.17 2.68 1.55
CA HIS A 277 5.83 1.97 0.33
C HIS A 277 6.70 0.73 0.09
N ALA A 278 7.98 0.74 0.48
CA ALA A 278 8.82 -0.46 0.49
C ALA A 278 8.22 -1.54 1.40
N VAL A 279 7.85 -1.18 2.64
CA VAL A 279 7.21 -2.11 3.60
C VAL A 279 5.93 -2.71 3.02
N HIS A 280 5.12 -1.91 2.35
CA HIS A 280 3.86 -2.36 1.74
C HIS A 280 4.03 -3.10 0.40
N SER A 281 5.23 -3.16 -0.19
CA SER A 281 5.46 -3.76 -1.51
C SER A 281 6.29 -5.05 -1.46
N PRO A 282 5.67 -6.24 -1.47
CA PRO A 282 6.41 -7.50 -1.43
C PRO A 282 7.38 -7.71 -2.58
N LYS A 283 7.03 -7.21 -3.77
CA LYS A 283 7.89 -7.29 -4.96
C LYS A 283 8.86 -6.11 -5.05
N GLY A 284 8.43 -4.94 -4.61
CA GLY A 284 9.18 -3.69 -4.74
C GLY A 284 10.12 -3.37 -3.58
N LEU A 285 10.01 -4.07 -2.42
CA LEU A 285 10.77 -3.72 -1.22
C LEU A 285 12.27 -3.55 -1.52
N LEU A 286 12.90 -4.55 -2.11
CA LEU A 286 14.33 -4.54 -2.37
C LEU A 286 14.74 -3.39 -3.28
N ARG A 287 14.00 -3.17 -4.35
CA ARG A 287 14.30 -2.11 -5.32
C ARG A 287 14.11 -0.73 -4.71
N VAL A 288 12.98 -0.49 -4.04
CA VAL A 288 12.70 0.79 -3.37
C VAL A 288 13.70 1.06 -2.25
N PHE A 289 14.07 0.02 -1.49
CA PHE A 289 15.12 0.14 -0.48
C PHE A 289 16.44 0.58 -1.11
N ASN A 290 16.94 -0.13 -2.12
CA ASN A 290 18.24 0.15 -2.73
C ASN A 290 18.27 1.51 -3.45
N GLU A 291 17.19 1.88 -4.14
CA GLU A 291 17.18 3.08 -4.97
C GLU A 291 16.83 4.35 -4.20
N HIS A 292 16.06 4.26 -3.11
CA HIS A 292 15.58 5.42 -2.37
C HIS A 292 16.02 5.42 -0.91
N VAL A 293 15.70 4.36 -0.13
CA VAL A 293 15.94 4.37 1.30
C VAL A 293 17.42 4.30 1.64
N GLN A 294 18.15 3.33 1.10
CA GLN A 294 19.57 3.14 1.37
C GLN A 294 20.41 4.36 0.98
N ARG A 295 20.11 4.98 -0.16
CA ARG A 295 20.87 6.13 -0.67
C ARG A 295 20.79 7.36 0.24
N MET A 296 19.76 7.49 1.06
CA MET A 296 19.68 8.57 2.05
C MET A 296 20.76 8.46 3.13
N PHE A 297 21.30 7.26 3.35
CA PHE A 297 22.27 6.98 4.41
C PHE A 297 23.68 6.66 3.88
N CYS A 298 23.78 6.17 2.66
CA CYS A 298 25.03 5.64 2.09
C CYS A 298 25.17 6.02 0.61
N GLU A 299 25.35 7.30 0.32
CA GLU A 299 25.50 7.76 -1.07
C GLU A 299 26.86 7.36 -1.66
N GLU A 300 27.94 7.31 -0.87
CA GLU A 300 29.32 7.17 -1.36
C GLU A 300 30.16 6.07 -0.67
N HIS A 301 29.66 5.35 0.35
CA HIS A 301 30.55 4.63 1.26
C HIS A 301 30.62 3.11 1.11
N CYS A 302 29.69 2.46 0.44
CA CYS A 302 29.72 1.01 0.27
C CYS A 302 29.34 0.61 -1.15
N THR A 303 30.18 -0.20 -1.79
CA THR A 303 29.66 -0.95 -2.93
C THR A 303 28.56 -1.89 -2.44
N GLN A 304 27.47 -2.04 -3.22
CA GLN A 304 26.33 -2.88 -2.84
C GLN A 304 26.76 -4.28 -2.37
N PRO A 305 27.66 -5.02 -3.05
CA PRO A 305 28.06 -6.35 -2.59
C PRO A 305 28.79 -6.40 -1.23
N VAL A 306 29.46 -5.33 -0.83
CA VAL A 306 30.10 -5.24 0.49
C VAL A 306 29.03 -5.04 1.55
N PHE A 307 28.10 -4.12 1.31
CA PHE A 307 26.96 -3.88 2.19
C PHE A 307 26.15 -5.17 2.41
N ASP A 308 25.77 -5.85 1.35
CA ASP A 308 24.92 -7.04 1.40
C ASP A 308 25.58 -8.16 2.22
N ARG A 309 26.86 -8.45 1.98
CA ARG A 309 27.62 -9.46 2.75
C ARG A 309 27.82 -9.10 4.20
N THR A 310 27.95 -7.80 4.50
CA THR A 310 28.18 -7.34 5.87
C THR A 310 26.91 -7.36 6.70
N VAL A 311 25.77 -6.99 6.10
CA VAL A 311 24.51 -6.78 6.81
C VAL A 311 23.61 -8.04 6.81
N SER A 312 23.60 -8.81 5.74
CA SER A 312 22.71 -10.00 5.63
C SER A 312 22.86 -11.01 6.77
N PRO A 313 24.04 -11.25 7.39
CA PRO A 313 24.16 -12.19 8.51
C PRO A 313 23.34 -11.79 9.74
N TYR A 314 23.01 -10.51 9.89
CA TYR A 314 22.22 -10.00 11.02
C TYR A 314 20.71 -10.21 10.86
N TRP A 315 20.25 -10.72 9.71
CA TRP A 315 18.83 -11.04 9.51
C TRP A 315 18.34 -12.14 10.48
N SER A 316 19.12 -13.21 10.60
CA SER A 316 18.86 -14.28 11.59
C SER A 316 20.10 -15.10 11.86
N VAL A 317 20.09 -15.86 12.96
CA VAL A 317 21.12 -16.87 13.22
C VAL A 317 21.08 -17.92 12.12
N GLY A 318 22.22 -18.14 11.44
CA GLY A 318 22.35 -19.11 10.35
C GLY A 318 21.81 -18.61 9.00
N ALA A 319 21.68 -17.30 8.80
CA ALA A 319 21.17 -16.68 7.56
C ALA A 319 21.83 -17.24 6.28
N GLU A 320 23.14 -17.41 6.26
CA GLU A 320 23.86 -17.92 5.08
C GLU A 320 23.43 -19.35 4.72
N LYS A 321 23.38 -20.25 5.70
CA LYS A 321 22.90 -21.61 5.48
C LYS A 321 21.43 -21.66 5.04
N PHE A 322 20.63 -20.74 5.54
CA PHE A 322 19.24 -20.63 5.13
C PHE A 322 19.12 -20.19 3.66
N ILE A 323 19.97 -19.26 3.18
CA ILE A 323 20.03 -18.89 1.76
C ILE A 323 20.36 -20.12 0.90
N GLU A 324 21.37 -20.92 1.28
CA GLU A 324 21.73 -22.15 0.57
C GLU A 324 20.53 -23.09 0.43
N THR A 325 19.83 -23.34 1.54
CA THR A 325 18.61 -24.16 1.54
C THR A 325 17.52 -23.60 0.60
N LYS A 326 17.34 -22.26 0.57
CA LYS A 326 16.35 -21.63 -0.31
C LYS A 326 16.72 -21.73 -1.79
N VAL A 327 18.01 -21.64 -2.12
CA VAL A 327 18.48 -21.83 -3.50
C VAL A 327 18.25 -23.28 -3.97
N GLU A 328 18.44 -24.27 -3.10
CA GLU A 328 18.09 -25.66 -3.39
C GLU A 328 16.59 -25.83 -3.63
N GLN A 329 15.72 -25.24 -2.76
CA GLN A 329 14.27 -25.29 -2.91
C GLN A 329 13.80 -24.64 -4.22
N GLU A 330 14.44 -23.56 -4.63
CA GLU A 330 14.14 -22.87 -5.89
C GLU A 330 14.47 -23.75 -7.11
N ALA A 331 15.61 -24.45 -7.08
CA ALA A 331 15.98 -25.39 -8.13
C ALA A 331 14.98 -26.54 -8.25
N GLU A 332 14.58 -27.15 -7.12
CA GLU A 332 13.54 -28.18 -7.08
C GLU A 332 12.18 -27.67 -7.56
N PHE A 333 11.82 -26.43 -7.20
CA PHE A 333 10.58 -25.82 -7.65
C PHE A 333 10.57 -25.63 -9.17
N LYS A 334 11.65 -25.13 -9.77
CA LYS A 334 11.80 -24.99 -11.23
C LYS A 334 11.69 -26.33 -11.95
N ASP A 335 12.31 -27.37 -11.41
CA ASP A 335 12.22 -28.72 -11.99
C ASP A 335 10.76 -29.24 -11.97
N ARG A 336 10.03 -29.04 -10.87
CA ARG A 336 8.60 -29.39 -10.79
C ARG A 336 7.74 -28.64 -11.80
N ILE A 337 8.02 -27.34 -12.02
CA ILE A 337 7.31 -26.54 -13.02
C ILE A 337 7.58 -27.07 -14.43
N ARG A 338 8.86 -27.34 -14.78
CA ARG A 338 9.22 -27.92 -16.08
C ARG A 338 8.53 -29.26 -16.34
N LYS A 339 8.53 -30.14 -15.34
CA LYS A 339 7.85 -31.46 -15.44
C LYS A 339 6.34 -31.33 -15.62
N ARG A 340 5.70 -30.30 -15.07
CA ARG A 340 4.24 -30.14 -15.11
C ARG A 340 3.74 -29.42 -16.37
N PHE A 341 4.49 -28.44 -16.88
CA PHE A 341 4.07 -27.57 -17.97
C PHE A 341 4.86 -27.73 -19.27
N GLY A 342 5.87 -28.60 -19.30
CA GLY A 342 6.83 -28.71 -20.39
C GLY A 342 7.89 -27.63 -20.32
N GLU A 343 8.93 -27.73 -21.14
CA GLU A 343 9.89 -26.65 -21.34
C GLU A 343 9.15 -25.51 -22.06
N VAL A 344 8.98 -24.38 -21.39
CA VAL A 344 8.61 -23.13 -22.06
C VAL A 344 9.86 -22.67 -22.76
N ASP A 345 9.92 -22.87 -24.09
CA ASP A 345 10.98 -22.33 -24.93
C ASP A 345 11.10 -20.81 -24.65
N GLN A 346 12.19 -20.43 -24.01
CA GLN A 346 12.61 -19.02 -23.92
C GLN A 346 13.28 -18.65 -25.25
N GLU A 347 12.49 -18.55 -26.31
CA GLU A 347 12.84 -17.81 -27.52
C GLU A 347 11.80 -16.72 -27.71
N GLY A 348 12.22 -15.46 -27.35
CA GLY A 348 11.41 -14.28 -27.59
C GLY A 348 12.03 -13.08 -26.91
#